data_2026df1a6554043ffa17e979249c8c6b
#
_entry.id   2026df1a6554043ffa17e979249c8c6b
#
_cell.length_a   1.000
_cell.length_b   1.000
_cell.length_c   1.000
_cell.angle_alpha   90.00
_cell.angle_beta   90.00
_cell.angle_gamma   90.00
#
_symmetry.space_group_name_H-M   'P 1'
#
loop_
_entity.id
_entity.type
_entity.pdbx_description
1 polymer ?
#
loop_
_entity_poly.entity_id
_entity_poly.type
_entity_poly.pdbx_seq_one_letter_code
_entity_poly.pdbx_strand_id
1 'polypeptide(L)'
;SYTLSNSGANYTVLIFLSTKCPFVQPYSERLNNLVKEFSSNGVTIWGINSNNTEPVDEIKTHSADHGYTFPVLKDNNNVVADMLKAERTPEVFVVRNSDMTLVYHGRIDDDKEAEKVTVNDLQNALNDLNSGKEVAVSNTKAFGCTIKR
;
A
#
# COMPACT_ATOMS: atom_id res chain seq x y z
N SER A 1 -11.13 14.62 -3.49
CA SER A 1 -9.72 14.51 -3.11
C SER A 1 -9.58 13.78 -1.78
N TYR A 2 -8.44 13.17 -1.55
CA TYR A 2 -8.17 12.35 -0.38
C TYR A 2 -7.09 13.02 0.46
N THR A 3 -7.36 13.21 1.75
CA THR A 3 -6.45 13.88 2.67
C THR A 3 -6.25 13.00 3.91
N LEU A 4 -5.00 12.70 4.26
CA LEU A 4 -4.68 11.85 5.41
C LEU A 4 -5.22 12.40 6.71
N SER A 5 -5.08 13.70 6.93
CA SER A 5 -5.52 14.36 8.17
C SER A 5 -7.04 14.31 8.38
N ASN A 6 -7.80 14.11 7.31
CA ASN A 6 -9.28 14.12 7.36
C ASN A 6 -9.89 12.73 7.19
N SER A 7 -9.09 11.67 7.21
CA SER A 7 -9.58 10.31 6.97
C SER A 7 -10.36 9.74 8.16
N GLY A 8 -10.18 10.30 9.36
CA GLY A 8 -10.79 9.78 10.58
C GLY A 8 -10.15 8.51 11.10
N ALA A 9 -9.14 7.99 10.41
CA ALA A 9 -8.43 6.78 10.80
C ALA A 9 -7.22 7.11 11.68
N ASN A 10 -6.75 6.11 12.43
CA ASN A 10 -5.52 6.23 13.22
C ASN A 10 -4.28 6.09 12.36
N TYR A 11 -4.35 5.20 11.37
CA TYR A 11 -3.24 4.90 10.46
C TYR A 11 -3.74 4.86 9.03
N THR A 12 -2.89 5.26 8.09
CA THR A 12 -3.15 5.14 6.67
C THR A 12 -2.04 4.30 6.03
N VAL A 13 -2.43 3.28 5.29
CA VAL A 13 -1.52 2.46 4.50
C VAL A 13 -1.56 2.95 3.07
N LEU A 14 -0.40 3.34 2.55
CA LEU A 14 -0.23 3.75 1.16
C LEU A 14 0.54 2.66 0.45
N ILE A 15 -0.05 2.09 -0.59
CA ILE A 15 0.56 1.01 -1.35
C ILE A 15 0.72 1.46 -2.79
N PHE A 16 1.97 1.58 -3.24
CA PHE A 16 2.27 1.93 -4.63
C PHE A 16 2.01 0.72 -5.51
N LEU A 17 1.15 0.89 -6.50
CA LEU A 17 0.67 -0.18 -7.37
C LEU A 17 0.89 0.17 -8.84
N SER A 18 0.77 -0.84 -9.70
CA SER A 18 0.86 -0.71 -11.15
C SER A 18 -0.18 -1.62 -11.79
N THR A 19 -0.71 -1.21 -12.93
CA THR A 19 -1.66 -2.04 -13.70
C THR A 19 -0.94 -3.12 -14.50
N LYS A 20 0.36 -2.98 -14.73
CA LYS A 20 1.14 -3.86 -15.62
C LYS A 20 2.23 -4.66 -14.92
N CYS A 21 2.41 -4.45 -13.62
CA CYS A 21 3.51 -5.10 -12.89
C CYS A 21 3.14 -6.53 -12.51
N PRO A 22 3.92 -7.55 -12.93
CA PRO A 22 3.64 -8.94 -12.55
C PRO A 22 3.85 -9.20 -11.06
N PHE A 23 4.53 -8.32 -10.34
CA PHE A 23 4.69 -8.41 -8.89
C PHE A 23 3.49 -7.84 -8.13
N VAL A 24 2.59 -7.10 -8.81
CA VAL A 24 1.37 -6.54 -8.20
C VAL A 24 0.17 -7.48 -8.38
N GLN A 25 0.05 -8.09 -9.55
CA GLN A 25 -1.12 -8.90 -9.89
C GLN A 25 -1.47 -9.98 -8.86
N PRO A 26 -0.49 -10.72 -8.30
CA PRO A 26 -0.81 -11.79 -7.36
C PRO A 26 -1.34 -11.31 -6.01
N TYR A 27 -1.25 -10.00 -5.73
CA TYR A 27 -1.59 -9.47 -4.41
C TYR A 27 -3.04 -9.05 -4.25
N SER A 28 -3.86 -9.08 -5.28
CA SER A 28 -5.23 -8.56 -5.24
C SER A 28 -6.05 -9.11 -4.06
N GLU A 29 -6.07 -10.43 -3.90
CA GLU A 29 -6.80 -11.06 -2.81
C GLU A 29 -6.21 -10.72 -1.45
N ARG A 30 -4.87 -10.73 -1.33
CA ARG A 30 -4.19 -10.42 -0.08
C ARG A 30 -4.45 -8.99 0.37
N LEU A 31 -4.46 -8.04 -0.56
CA LEU A 31 -4.76 -6.64 -0.25
C LEU A 31 -6.21 -6.46 0.18
N ASN A 32 -7.15 -7.12 -0.50
CA ASN A 32 -8.56 -7.08 -0.12
C ASN A 32 -8.77 -7.70 1.27
N ASN A 33 -8.05 -8.76 1.61
CA ASN A 33 -8.12 -9.38 2.93
C ASN A 33 -7.59 -8.43 4.01
N LEU A 34 -6.54 -7.66 3.74
CA LEU A 34 -6.04 -6.66 4.66
C LEU A 34 -7.06 -5.55 4.90
N VAL A 35 -7.73 -5.09 3.85
CA VAL A 35 -8.83 -4.12 4.00
C VAL A 35 -9.92 -4.67 4.89
N LYS A 36 -10.33 -5.90 4.64
CA LYS A 36 -11.39 -6.55 5.43
C LYS A 36 -10.99 -6.70 6.89
N GLU A 37 -9.74 -7.03 7.15
CA GLU A 37 -9.25 -7.26 8.52
C GLU A 37 -9.10 -5.95 9.30
N PHE A 38 -8.59 -4.90 8.68
CA PHE A 38 -8.15 -3.70 9.40
C PHE A 38 -9.04 -2.47 9.23
N SER A 39 -9.94 -2.42 8.25
CA SER A 39 -10.73 -1.23 7.99
C SER A 39 -11.64 -0.82 9.17
N SER A 40 -12.10 -1.79 9.95
CA SER A 40 -12.91 -1.52 11.15
C SER A 40 -12.06 -1.20 12.38
N ASN A 41 -10.75 -1.30 12.28
CA ASN A 41 -9.81 -1.10 13.39
C ASN A 41 -9.00 0.20 13.28
N GLY A 42 -9.55 1.19 12.59
CA GLY A 42 -8.92 2.50 12.48
C GLY A 42 -7.78 2.57 11.46
N VAL A 43 -7.76 1.68 10.48
CA VAL A 43 -6.76 1.65 9.42
C VAL A 43 -7.43 1.90 8.08
N THR A 44 -6.97 2.93 7.37
CA THR A 44 -7.39 3.21 5.99
C THR A 44 -6.32 2.71 5.04
N ILE A 45 -6.73 2.04 3.96
CA ILE A 45 -5.80 1.52 2.95
C ILE A 45 -6.12 2.18 1.61
N TRP A 46 -5.11 2.83 1.03
CA TRP A 46 -5.19 3.46 -0.29
C TRP A 46 -4.09 2.90 -1.18
N GLY A 47 -4.46 2.58 -2.42
CA GLY A 47 -3.49 2.32 -3.47
C GLY A 47 -3.08 3.64 -4.12
N ILE A 48 -1.82 3.74 -4.53
CA ILE A 48 -1.29 4.91 -5.25
C ILE A 48 -0.68 4.40 -6.55
N ASN A 49 -1.12 4.95 -7.67
CA ASN A 49 -0.49 4.65 -8.96
C ASN A 49 0.31 5.87 -9.41
N SER A 50 1.62 5.73 -9.43
CA SER A 50 2.55 6.80 -9.77
C SER A 50 3.25 6.58 -11.12
N ASN A 51 2.82 5.58 -11.89
CA ASN A 51 3.41 5.32 -13.21
C ASN A 51 2.87 6.31 -14.23
N ASN A 52 3.77 7.05 -14.88
CA ASN A 52 3.38 8.04 -15.90
C ASN A 52 2.80 7.40 -17.17
N THR A 53 2.98 6.09 -17.34
CA THR A 53 2.48 5.33 -18.50
C THR A 53 1.09 4.74 -18.26
N GLU A 54 0.49 4.95 -17.09
CA GLU A 54 -0.78 4.33 -16.72
C GLU A 54 -1.82 5.40 -16.40
N PRO A 55 -2.71 5.73 -17.38
CA PRO A 55 -3.70 6.79 -17.16
C PRO A 55 -4.85 6.35 -16.23
N VAL A 56 -5.61 7.33 -15.76
CA VAL A 56 -6.70 7.11 -14.81
C VAL A 56 -7.70 6.06 -15.29
N ASP A 57 -8.07 6.08 -16.58
CA ASP A 57 -9.04 5.12 -17.11
C ASP A 57 -8.52 3.69 -17.05
N GLU A 58 -7.24 3.47 -17.33
CA GLU A 58 -6.62 2.17 -17.21
C GLU A 58 -6.59 1.70 -15.73
N ILE A 59 -6.30 2.61 -14.82
CA ILE A 59 -6.29 2.32 -13.39
C ILE A 59 -7.67 1.89 -12.90
N LYS A 60 -8.71 2.61 -13.31
CA LYS A 60 -10.10 2.28 -12.96
C LYS A 60 -10.51 0.90 -13.48
N THR A 61 -10.19 0.61 -14.73
CA THR A 61 -10.48 -0.68 -15.35
C THR A 61 -9.76 -1.81 -14.62
N HIS A 62 -8.48 -1.62 -14.33
CA HIS A 62 -7.68 -2.61 -13.62
C HIS A 62 -8.24 -2.88 -12.23
N SER A 63 -8.60 -1.83 -11.49
CA SER A 63 -9.18 -1.97 -10.15
C SER A 63 -10.48 -2.76 -10.17
N ALA A 64 -11.34 -2.49 -11.16
CA ALA A 64 -12.59 -3.22 -11.32
C ALA A 64 -12.34 -4.69 -11.69
N ASP A 65 -11.44 -4.93 -12.64
CA ASP A 65 -11.13 -6.29 -13.11
C ASP A 65 -10.52 -7.15 -12.01
N HIS A 66 -9.74 -6.55 -11.11
CA HIS A 66 -9.09 -7.26 -10.01
C HIS A 66 -9.90 -7.22 -8.72
N GLY A 67 -11.07 -6.59 -8.75
CA GLY A 67 -11.99 -6.57 -7.60
C GLY A 67 -11.44 -5.86 -6.38
N TYR A 68 -10.63 -4.82 -6.57
CA TYR A 68 -10.08 -4.05 -5.44
C TYR A 68 -11.19 -3.42 -4.61
N THR A 69 -11.13 -3.60 -3.28
CA THR A 69 -12.10 -3.04 -2.34
C THR A 69 -11.61 -1.73 -1.69
N PHE A 70 -10.54 -1.17 -2.22
CA PHE A 70 -9.94 0.08 -1.76
C PHE A 70 -9.72 1.00 -2.97
N PRO A 71 -9.68 2.33 -2.76
CA PRO A 71 -9.43 3.26 -3.86
C PRO A 71 -7.97 3.21 -4.29
N VAL A 72 -7.74 3.34 -5.60
CA VAL A 72 -6.40 3.53 -6.16
C VAL A 72 -6.35 4.94 -6.74
N LEU A 73 -5.48 5.76 -6.17
CA LEU A 73 -5.37 7.17 -6.50
C LEU A 73 -4.24 7.39 -7.50
N LYS A 74 -4.45 8.31 -8.44
CA LYS A 74 -3.41 8.68 -9.41
C LYS A 74 -2.49 9.73 -8.80
N ASP A 75 -1.20 9.45 -8.79
CA ASP A 75 -0.17 10.40 -8.36
C ASP A 75 0.42 11.10 -9.60
N ASN A 76 -0.20 12.21 -9.99
CA ASN A 76 0.25 12.97 -11.14
C ASN A 76 1.62 13.60 -10.86
N ASN A 77 2.51 13.49 -11.85
CA ASN A 77 3.87 14.06 -11.78
C ASN A 77 4.74 13.46 -10.67
N ASN A 78 4.37 12.28 -10.15
CA ASN A 78 5.15 11.57 -9.13
C ASN A 78 5.38 12.36 -7.83
N VAL A 79 4.46 13.23 -7.49
CA VAL A 79 4.63 14.11 -6.31
C VAL A 79 4.72 13.31 -5.02
N VAL A 80 3.79 12.38 -4.82
CA VAL A 80 3.75 11.56 -3.60
C VAL A 80 4.91 10.56 -3.59
N ALA A 81 5.19 9.94 -4.74
CA ALA A 81 6.31 9.00 -4.87
C ALA A 81 7.64 9.68 -4.53
N ASP A 82 7.86 10.90 -5.02
CA ASP A 82 9.08 11.63 -4.75
C ASP A 82 9.18 12.06 -3.29
N MET A 83 8.05 12.48 -2.70
CA MET A 83 7.99 12.87 -1.29
C MET A 83 8.35 11.71 -0.37
N LEU A 84 7.87 10.51 -0.67
CA LEU A 84 8.12 9.31 0.12
C LEU A 84 9.35 8.55 -0.31
N LYS A 85 9.97 8.94 -1.44
CA LYS A 85 11.11 8.24 -2.05
C LYS A 85 10.75 6.81 -2.46
N ALA A 86 9.53 6.63 -2.95
CA ALA A 86 9.07 5.33 -3.45
C ALA A 86 9.76 4.99 -4.77
N GLU A 87 10.12 3.73 -4.95
CA GLU A 87 10.87 3.28 -6.13
C GLU A 87 10.25 2.06 -6.81
N ARG A 88 9.49 1.26 -6.08
CA ARG A 88 8.99 -0.05 -6.54
C ARG A 88 7.47 -0.14 -6.47
N THR A 89 6.92 -1.16 -7.12
CA THR A 89 5.53 -1.60 -6.96
C THR A 89 5.49 -3.11 -6.82
N PRO A 90 4.87 -3.66 -5.77
CA PRO A 90 4.23 -2.95 -4.66
C PRO A 90 5.26 -2.45 -3.63
N GLU A 91 5.07 -1.24 -3.16
CA GLU A 91 5.86 -0.68 -2.06
C GLU A 91 4.90 -0.03 -1.06
N VAL A 92 5.12 -0.24 0.23
CA VAL A 92 4.17 0.10 1.29
C VAL A 92 4.76 1.15 2.22
N PHE A 93 3.91 2.12 2.56
CA PHE A 93 4.19 3.12 3.59
C PHE A 93 3.00 3.17 4.54
N VAL A 94 3.26 3.08 5.85
CA VAL A 94 2.21 3.24 6.87
C VAL A 94 2.48 4.52 7.65
N VAL A 95 1.47 5.39 7.69
CA VAL A 95 1.56 6.69 8.33
C VAL A 95 0.65 6.73 9.54
N ARG A 96 1.16 7.22 10.67
CA ARG A 96 0.33 7.52 11.84
C ARG A 96 -0.29 8.90 11.62
N ASN A 97 -1.62 8.95 11.57
CA ASN A 97 -2.32 10.16 11.15
C ASN A 97 -2.25 11.29 12.18
N SER A 98 -2.08 10.98 13.47
CA SER A 98 -2.08 11.99 14.52
C SER A 98 -0.92 12.99 14.41
N ASP A 99 0.24 12.53 13.94
CA ASP A 99 1.44 13.37 13.81
C ASP A 99 2.12 13.23 12.44
N MET A 100 1.49 12.51 11.51
CA MET A 100 1.99 12.27 10.15
C MET A 100 3.37 11.61 10.14
N THR A 101 3.63 10.73 11.10
CA THR A 101 4.89 10.00 11.21
C THR A 101 4.82 8.70 10.41
N LEU A 102 5.87 8.42 9.64
CA LEU A 102 6.03 7.16 8.94
C LEU A 102 6.43 6.08 9.97
N VAL A 103 5.60 5.05 10.11
CA VAL A 103 5.82 4.00 11.11
C VAL A 103 6.21 2.65 10.49
N TYR A 104 6.01 2.48 9.18
CA TYR A 104 6.46 1.29 8.46
C TYR A 104 6.75 1.66 7.00
N HIS A 105 7.81 1.08 6.45
CA HIS A 105 8.15 1.21 5.03
C HIS A 105 8.73 -0.11 4.54
N GLY A 106 8.22 -0.61 3.44
CA GLY A 106 8.79 -1.79 2.81
C GLY A 106 7.80 -2.59 1.97
N ARG A 107 7.77 -3.89 2.20
CA ARG A 107 7.02 -4.86 1.41
C ARG A 107 5.73 -5.28 2.12
N ILE A 108 4.82 -5.88 1.36
CA ILE A 108 3.59 -6.46 1.92
C ILE A 108 3.93 -7.75 2.69
N ASP A 109 4.68 -8.62 2.04
CA ASP A 109 5.18 -9.88 2.59
C ASP A 109 6.44 -10.28 1.82
N ASP A 110 6.98 -11.46 2.10
CA ASP A 110 8.28 -11.88 1.56
C ASP A 110 8.21 -12.65 0.25
N ASP A 111 7.03 -12.86 -0.33
CA ASP A 111 6.94 -13.56 -1.63
C ASP A 111 5.68 -13.14 -2.40
N LYS A 112 5.84 -12.94 -3.71
CA LYS A 112 4.69 -12.63 -4.57
C LYS A 112 3.73 -13.82 -4.71
N GLU A 113 4.22 -15.05 -4.52
CA GLU A 113 3.38 -16.24 -4.53
C GLU A 113 2.85 -16.50 -3.11
N ALA A 114 1.53 -16.44 -2.95
CA ALA A 114 0.90 -16.53 -1.63
C ALA A 114 1.30 -17.78 -0.85
N GLU A 115 1.41 -18.90 -1.53
CA GLU A 115 1.75 -20.18 -0.92
C GLU A 115 3.22 -20.27 -0.45
N LYS A 116 4.06 -19.35 -0.89
CA LYS A 116 5.48 -19.30 -0.50
C LYS A 116 5.77 -18.28 0.58
N VAL A 117 4.78 -17.52 1.00
CA VAL A 117 4.96 -16.48 2.03
C VAL A 117 5.32 -17.12 3.36
N THR A 118 6.41 -16.66 3.97
CA THR A 118 6.83 -17.09 5.31
C THR A 118 6.67 -16.00 6.35
N VAL A 119 6.65 -14.72 5.92
CA VAL A 119 6.51 -13.56 6.81
C VAL A 119 5.51 -12.58 6.20
N ASN A 120 4.49 -12.23 6.97
CA ASN A 120 3.50 -11.22 6.58
C ASN A 120 3.87 -9.87 7.22
N ASP A 121 4.86 -9.19 6.64
CA ASP A 121 5.47 -7.99 7.24
C ASP A 121 4.46 -6.87 7.50
N LEU A 122 3.62 -6.55 6.52
CA LEU A 122 2.63 -5.47 6.68
C LEU A 122 1.57 -5.85 7.71
N GLN A 123 1.06 -7.06 7.65
CA GLN A 123 0.06 -7.54 8.61
C GLN A 123 0.63 -7.51 10.04
N ASN A 124 1.87 -7.94 10.21
CA ASN A 124 2.53 -7.92 11.51
C ASN A 124 2.69 -6.49 12.03
N ALA A 125 3.07 -5.55 11.16
CA ALA A 125 3.20 -4.15 11.53
C ALA A 125 1.86 -3.57 11.98
N LEU A 126 0.78 -3.84 11.24
CA LEU A 126 -0.56 -3.35 11.59
C LEU A 126 -1.08 -3.98 12.90
N ASN A 127 -0.78 -5.25 13.13
CA ASN A 127 -1.12 -5.92 14.39
C ASN A 127 -0.39 -5.30 15.58
N ASP A 128 0.90 -4.97 15.43
CA ASP A 128 1.67 -4.30 16.47
C ASP A 128 1.04 -2.95 16.81
N LEU A 129 0.71 -2.16 15.80
CA LEU A 129 0.11 -0.83 15.98
C LEU A 129 -1.26 -0.91 16.65
N ASN A 130 -2.09 -1.86 16.25
CA ASN A 130 -3.42 -2.04 16.83
C ASN A 130 -3.37 -2.55 18.27
N SER A 131 -2.25 -3.17 18.67
CA SER A 131 -2.02 -3.63 20.04
C SER A 131 -1.37 -2.56 20.92
N GLY A 132 -1.17 -1.36 20.40
CA GLY A 132 -0.51 -0.27 21.12
C GLY A 132 0.99 -0.44 21.26
N LYS A 133 1.59 -1.29 20.43
CA LYS A 133 3.03 -1.55 20.44
C LYS A 133 3.72 -0.79 19.32
N GLU A 134 5.01 -0.56 19.47
CA GLU A 134 5.84 -0.12 18.36
C GLU A 134 5.99 -1.26 17.35
N VAL A 135 6.15 -0.91 16.06
CA VAL A 135 6.37 -1.91 15.02
C VAL A 135 7.72 -2.58 15.23
N ALA A 136 7.71 -3.90 15.42
CA ALA A 136 8.93 -4.66 15.68
C ALA A 136 9.89 -4.61 14.50
N VAL A 137 9.36 -4.74 13.27
CA VAL A 137 10.14 -4.63 12.03
C VAL A 137 9.55 -3.49 11.23
N SER A 138 10.10 -2.28 11.40
CA SER A 138 9.56 -1.06 10.81
C SER A 138 10.05 -0.79 9.40
N ASN A 139 11.04 -1.54 8.92
CA ASN A 139 11.61 -1.33 7.60
C ASN A 139 11.99 -2.68 6.98
N THR A 140 11.47 -2.92 5.78
CA THR A 140 11.83 -4.09 4.98
C THR A 140 12.16 -3.62 3.57
N LYS A 141 12.76 -4.50 2.77
CA LYS A 141 13.13 -4.15 1.40
C LYS A 141 11.98 -4.51 0.47
N ALA A 142 11.35 -3.51 -0.13
CA ALA A 142 10.36 -3.73 -1.18
C ALA A 142 11.02 -4.35 -2.40
N PHE A 143 10.28 -5.22 -3.09
CA PHE A 143 10.70 -5.81 -4.35
C PHE A 143 9.57 -5.66 -5.36
N GLY A 144 9.93 -5.65 -6.63
CA GLY A 144 8.94 -5.51 -7.70
C GLY A 144 9.44 -4.67 -8.85
N CYS A 145 8.50 -4.11 -9.61
CA CYS A 145 8.80 -3.30 -10.77
C CYS A 145 9.17 -1.87 -10.37
N THR A 146 9.99 -1.22 -11.18
CA THR A 146 10.35 0.19 -10.95
C THR A 146 9.18 1.09 -11.32
N ILE A 147 8.93 2.11 -10.50
CA ILE A 147 7.93 3.15 -10.80
C ILE A 147 8.39 3.93 -12.03
N LYS A 148 7.48 4.12 -12.98
CA LYS A 148 7.75 4.86 -14.23
C LYS A 148 7.52 6.35 -13.99
N ARG A 149 8.60 7.13 -14.05
CA ARG A 149 8.57 8.58 -13.85
C ARG A 149 8.59 9.37 -15.14
#